data_b4f25af42ad98d16e8857ac035642a58
#
_entry.id   b4f25af42ad98d16e8857ac035642a58
#
_cell.length_a   1.000
_cell.length_b   1.000
_cell.length_c   1.000
_cell.angle_alpha   90.00
_cell.angle_beta   90.00
_cell.angle_gamma   90.00
#
_symmetry.space_group_name_H-M   'P 1'
#
loop_
_entity.id
_entity.type
_entity.pdbx_description
1 polymer ?
#
loop_
_entity_poly.entity_id
_entity_poly.type
_entity_poly.pdbx_seq_one_letter_code
_entity_poly.pdbx_strand_id
1 'polypeptide(L)'
;MDVRIKPGKLSGEIEAISSKSDAHRILIGSLLSKNETNLHVNIMSEDIKATIDCIREAGCTVDYAHNMLKIKPVPIDVDKEYHFDCNESGSTLRFFIPIAAALGINATFTGRGRLPERPLSPLVEELEAHGVRIKRPDDAYLPLVLEGKLTPGIFKIAGNISSQFVTGLLFALPLLQEESKLIITPPVESRPYIDMTLNTLRKYGIKVQETRENENTCFYVTGGQKYTSPKHIEAEGDWSNAAFWFVAGAMSEEG
;
A
#
# COMPACT_ATOMS: atom_id res chain seq x y z
N MET A 1 30.03 5.04 -9.32
CA MET A 1 29.65 6.22 -10.13
C MET A 1 30.14 7.43 -9.38
N ASP A 2 31.06 8.19 -9.94
CA ASP A 2 31.58 9.40 -9.29
C ASP A 2 30.73 10.59 -9.78
N VAL A 3 30.19 11.38 -8.84
CA VAL A 3 29.39 12.57 -9.14
C VAL A 3 30.19 13.80 -8.74
N ARG A 4 30.38 14.74 -9.67
CA ARG A 4 30.99 16.04 -9.41
C ARG A 4 29.91 17.12 -9.34
N ILE A 5 29.75 17.69 -8.14
CA ILE A 5 28.81 18.81 -7.91
C ILE A 5 29.57 20.12 -8.09
N LYS A 6 29.03 21.02 -8.91
CA LYS A 6 29.52 22.39 -9.01
C LYS A 6 28.63 23.28 -8.14
N PRO A 7 29.20 24.12 -7.27
CA PRO A 7 28.44 25.11 -6.55
C PRO A 7 27.69 26.05 -7.50
N GLY A 8 26.48 26.43 -7.17
CA GLY A 8 25.67 27.36 -7.96
C GLY A 8 24.54 27.94 -7.11
N LYS A 9 24.00 29.09 -7.53
CA LYS A 9 22.79 29.65 -6.96
C LYS A 9 21.59 28.87 -7.48
N LEU A 10 20.60 28.66 -6.61
CA LEU A 10 19.31 28.06 -6.95
C LEU A 10 18.26 29.15 -6.91
N SER A 11 17.45 29.24 -7.95
CA SER A 11 16.27 30.11 -8.02
C SER A 11 15.26 29.52 -8.98
N GLY A 12 13.97 29.80 -8.79
CA GLY A 12 12.89 29.35 -9.65
C GLY A 12 11.82 28.56 -8.89
N GLU A 13 10.88 28.00 -9.63
CA GLU A 13 9.78 27.22 -9.11
C GLU A 13 9.94 25.75 -9.55
N ILE A 14 9.55 24.83 -8.68
CA ILE A 14 9.53 23.40 -8.96
C ILE A 14 8.22 22.80 -8.48
N GLU A 15 7.58 22.02 -9.35
CA GLU A 15 6.42 21.23 -8.98
C GLU A 15 6.86 19.96 -8.24
N ALA A 16 6.26 19.69 -7.10
CA ALA A 16 6.51 18.47 -6.37
C ALA A 16 6.04 17.25 -7.18
N ILE A 17 6.85 16.20 -7.18
CA ILE A 17 6.44 14.92 -7.77
C ILE A 17 5.29 14.31 -6.99
N SER A 18 4.45 13.51 -7.64
CA SER A 18 3.37 12.79 -6.95
C SER A 18 3.90 11.83 -5.89
N SER A 19 3.24 11.82 -4.73
CA SER A 19 3.58 10.94 -3.62
C SER A 19 3.43 9.48 -4.01
N LYS A 20 4.55 8.78 -4.02
CA LYS A 20 4.57 7.32 -4.20
C LYS A 20 3.67 6.63 -3.18
N SER A 21 3.74 7.05 -1.93
CA SER A 21 3.01 6.44 -0.82
C SER A 21 1.50 6.63 -0.93
N ASP A 22 1.04 7.77 -1.44
CA ASP A 22 -0.38 8.02 -1.67
C ASP A 22 -0.87 7.29 -2.93
N ALA A 23 -0.08 7.34 -4.03
CA ALA A 23 -0.40 6.66 -5.28
C ALA A 23 -0.62 5.15 -5.09
N HIS A 24 0.23 4.45 -4.32
CA HIS A 24 0.02 3.03 -3.99
C HIS A 24 -1.36 2.78 -3.36
N ARG A 25 -1.75 3.61 -2.41
CA ARG A 25 -3.03 3.47 -1.68
C ARG A 25 -4.23 3.70 -2.59
N ILE A 26 -4.14 4.73 -3.43
CA ILE A 26 -5.19 5.05 -4.41
C ILE A 26 -5.33 3.92 -5.45
N LEU A 27 -4.23 3.37 -5.95
CA LEU A 27 -4.23 2.24 -6.88
C LEU A 27 -4.92 1.01 -6.28
N ILE A 28 -4.63 0.70 -5.01
CA ILE A 28 -5.27 -0.42 -4.29
C ILE A 28 -6.76 -0.14 -4.06
N GLY A 29 -7.12 1.06 -3.60
CA GLY A 29 -8.52 1.45 -3.48
C GLY A 29 -9.29 1.33 -4.80
N SER A 30 -8.61 1.67 -5.92
CA SER A 30 -9.18 1.54 -7.27
C SER A 30 -9.38 0.08 -7.69
N LEU A 31 -8.39 -0.80 -7.41
CA LEU A 31 -8.52 -2.25 -7.63
C LEU A 31 -9.73 -2.83 -6.90
N LEU A 32 -9.91 -2.45 -5.65
CA LEU A 32 -10.96 -2.99 -4.77
C LEU A 32 -12.34 -2.36 -5.02
N SER A 33 -12.41 -1.27 -5.79
CA SER A 33 -13.66 -0.60 -6.12
C SER A 33 -14.39 -1.29 -7.26
N LYS A 34 -15.68 -0.95 -7.44
CA LYS A 34 -16.48 -1.48 -8.56
C LYS A 34 -16.46 -0.57 -9.78
N ASN A 35 -16.09 0.69 -9.61
CA ASN A 35 -16.20 1.71 -10.64
C ASN A 35 -14.81 2.20 -11.06
N GLU A 36 -14.73 2.71 -12.28
CA GLU A 36 -13.52 3.33 -12.82
C GLU A 36 -13.01 4.47 -11.94
N THR A 37 -11.68 4.59 -11.86
CA THR A 37 -10.98 5.69 -11.19
C THR A 37 -10.03 6.36 -12.17
N ASN A 38 -10.08 7.69 -12.24
CA ASN A 38 -9.10 8.51 -12.93
C ASN A 38 -8.16 9.12 -11.88
N LEU A 39 -6.93 8.65 -11.84
CA LEU A 39 -5.90 9.08 -10.89
C LEU A 39 -4.87 9.96 -11.60
N HIS A 40 -4.72 11.22 -11.15
CA HIS A 40 -3.66 12.08 -11.61
C HIS A 40 -2.33 11.75 -10.88
N VAL A 41 -1.30 11.43 -11.67
CA VAL A 41 0.08 11.15 -11.22
C VAL A 41 1.04 11.75 -12.23
N ASN A 42 1.83 12.75 -11.83
CA ASN A 42 2.75 13.45 -12.74
C ASN A 42 4.05 12.68 -13.02
N ILE A 43 4.52 11.89 -12.06
CA ILE A 43 5.74 11.08 -12.23
C ILE A 43 5.51 9.65 -11.76
N MET A 44 5.86 8.69 -12.62
CA MET A 44 5.75 7.26 -12.38
C MET A 44 7.07 6.68 -11.87
N SER A 45 7.18 6.43 -10.57
CA SER A 45 8.31 5.66 -10.02
C SER A 45 8.20 4.18 -10.37
N GLU A 46 9.31 3.44 -10.30
CA GLU A 46 9.31 1.99 -10.52
C GLU A 46 8.42 1.25 -9.51
N ASP A 47 8.32 1.74 -8.28
CA ASP A 47 7.44 1.17 -7.27
C ASP A 47 5.95 1.35 -7.65
N ILE A 48 5.57 2.52 -8.19
CA ILE A 48 4.19 2.75 -8.70
C ILE A 48 3.90 1.80 -9.86
N LYS A 49 4.85 1.64 -10.79
CA LYS A 49 4.71 0.69 -11.91
C LYS A 49 4.50 -0.74 -11.42
N ALA A 50 5.28 -1.18 -10.42
CA ALA A 50 5.10 -2.50 -9.81
C ALA A 50 3.68 -2.71 -9.25
N THR A 51 3.11 -1.69 -8.58
CA THR A 51 1.71 -1.77 -8.12
C THR A 51 0.73 -1.81 -9.32
N ILE A 52 0.97 -1.04 -10.37
CA ILE A 52 0.14 -1.07 -11.59
C ILE A 52 0.18 -2.45 -12.22
N ASP A 53 1.34 -3.08 -12.31
CA ASP A 53 1.48 -4.40 -12.89
C ASP A 53 0.77 -5.46 -12.03
N CYS A 54 0.82 -5.36 -10.70
CA CYS A 54 0.07 -6.22 -9.81
C CYS A 54 -1.47 -6.03 -9.95
N ILE A 55 -1.97 -4.80 -10.09
CA ILE A 55 -3.41 -4.60 -10.31
C ILE A 55 -3.85 -5.05 -11.72
N ARG A 56 -2.97 -5.00 -12.72
CA ARG A 56 -3.21 -5.59 -14.04
C ARG A 56 -3.26 -7.11 -13.99
N GLU A 57 -2.35 -7.74 -13.25
CA GLU A 57 -2.40 -9.19 -13.00
C GLU A 57 -3.72 -9.58 -12.33
N ALA A 58 -4.22 -8.77 -11.41
CA ALA A 58 -5.54 -8.95 -10.80
C ALA A 58 -6.71 -8.66 -11.76
N GLY A 59 -6.42 -8.34 -13.03
CA GLY A 59 -7.39 -8.20 -14.10
C GLY A 59 -7.79 -6.76 -14.44
N CYS A 60 -7.33 -5.74 -13.70
CA CYS A 60 -7.64 -4.35 -14.03
C CYS A 60 -7.06 -3.93 -15.38
N THR A 61 -7.84 -3.17 -16.15
CA THR A 61 -7.26 -2.39 -17.25
C THR A 61 -6.72 -1.07 -16.71
N VAL A 62 -5.49 -0.74 -17.05
CA VAL A 62 -4.85 0.52 -16.63
C VAL A 62 -4.22 1.18 -17.85
N ASP A 63 -4.77 2.32 -18.25
CA ASP A 63 -4.27 3.18 -19.32
C ASP A 63 -3.61 4.42 -18.70
N TYR A 64 -2.49 4.85 -19.27
CA TYR A 64 -1.80 6.06 -18.83
C TYR A 64 -1.60 7.02 -19.99
N ALA A 65 -2.14 8.22 -19.86
CA ALA A 65 -1.96 9.30 -20.83
C ALA A 65 -2.08 10.67 -20.12
N HIS A 66 -1.24 11.62 -20.50
CA HIS A 66 -1.30 13.00 -20.00
C HIS A 66 -1.34 13.10 -18.46
N ASN A 67 -0.44 12.40 -17.79
CA ASN A 67 -0.37 12.33 -16.32
C ASN A 67 -1.63 11.75 -15.65
N MET A 68 -2.51 11.10 -16.40
CA MET A 68 -3.73 10.49 -15.91
C MET A 68 -3.68 8.98 -16.08
N LEU A 69 -3.85 8.25 -14.97
CA LEU A 69 -4.10 6.81 -14.94
C LEU A 69 -5.61 6.58 -14.94
N LYS A 70 -6.10 5.89 -15.95
CA LYS A 70 -7.47 5.43 -16.01
C LYS A 70 -7.53 3.95 -15.64
N ILE A 71 -8.10 3.66 -14.46
CA ILE A 71 -8.11 2.33 -13.85
C ILE A 71 -9.53 1.80 -13.91
N LYS A 72 -9.71 0.68 -14.62
CA LYS A 72 -11.00 -0.03 -14.71
C LYS A 72 -10.87 -1.37 -14.01
N PRO A 73 -11.44 -1.51 -12.81
CA PRO A 73 -11.43 -2.78 -12.09
C PRO A 73 -12.36 -3.79 -12.75
N VAL A 74 -12.05 -5.06 -12.56
CA VAL A 74 -12.92 -6.18 -12.92
C VAL A 74 -13.14 -7.05 -11.68
N PRO A 75 -14.20 -7.87 -11.62
CA PRO A 75 -14.36 -8.85 -10.57
C PRO A 75 -13.16 -9.80 -10.53
N ILE A 76 -12.59 -9.99 -9.34
CA ILE A 76 -11.46 -10.88 -9.13
C ILE A 76 -11.98 -12.31 -9.17
N ASP A 77 -11.36 -13.15 -10.00
CA ASP A 77 -11.65 -14.57 -10.12
C ASP A 77 -10.93 -15.35 -9.00
N VAL A 78 -11.69 -15.85 -8.03
CA VAL A 78 -11.12 -16.54 -6.86
C VAL A 78 -10.58 -17.94 -7.17
N ASP A 79 -10.92 -18.50 -8.33
CA ASP A 79 -10.47 -19.82 -8.77
C ASP A 79 -9.17 -19.75 -9.60
N LYS A 80 -8.75 -18.53 -9.99
CA LYS A 80 -7.51 -18.29 -10.72
C LYS A 80 -6.31 -18.26 -9.76
N GLU A 81 -5.16 -18.78 -10.19
CA GLU A 81 -3.87 -18.53 -9.55
C GLU A 81 -3.26 -17.22 -10.07
N TYR A 82 -2.74 -16.40 -9.14
CA TYR A 82 -2.17 -15.09 -9.44
C TYR A 82 -0.65 -15.08 -9.21
N HIS A 83 0.08 -14.36 -10.07
CA HIS A 83 1.52 -14.17 -9.97
C HIS A 83 1.87 -12.69 -9.87
N PHE A 84 2.09 -12.20 -8.66
CA PHE A 84 2.40 -10.81 -8.39
C PHE A 84 3.91 -10.57 -8.34
N ASP A 85 4.49 -9.99 -9.41
CA ASP A 85 5.87 -9.48 -9.37
C ASP A 85 5.88 -8.09 -8.75
N CYS A 86 6.32 -8.01 -7.51
CA CYS A 86 6.41 -6.76 -6.77
C CYS A 86 7.68 -5.95 -7.11
N ASN A 87 8.51 -6.38 -8.05
CA ASN A 87 9.79 -5.79 -8.39
C ASN A 87 10.66 -5.59 -7.12
N GLU A 88 11.05 -4.35 -6.79
CA GLU A 88 11.72 -4.00 -5.53
C GLU A 88 10.80 -3.28 -4.52
N SER A 89 9.50 -3.21 -4.83
CA SER A 89 8.52 -2.44 -4.05
C SER A 89 8.03 -3.18 -2.80
N GLY A 90 8.57 -2.81 -1.65
CA GLY A 90 8.11 -3.32 -0.36
C GLY A 90 6.67 -2.92 -0.02
N SER A 91 6.20 -1.76 -0.50
CA SER A 91 4.81 -1.32 -0.29
C SER A 91 3.85 -2.19 -1.07
N THR A 92 4.14 -2.45 -2.35
CA THR A 92 3.33 -3.34 -3.19
C THR A 92 3.18 -4.72 -2.52
N LEU A 93 4.29 -5.35 -2.17
CA LEU A 93 4.30 -6.66 -1.53
C LEU A 93 3.46 -6.71 -0.24
N ARG A 94 3.74 -5.80 0.69
CA ARG A 94 3.13 -5.80 2.03
C ARG A 94 1.67 -5.38 2.05
N PHE A 95 1.22 -4.68 1.01
CA PHE A 95 -0.20 -4.33 0.86
C PHE A 95 -0.97 -5.47 0.19
N PHE A 96 -0.41 -6.08 -0.85
CA PHE A 96 -1.11 -7.12 -1.60
C PHE A 96 -1.24 -8.45 -0.84
N ILE A 97 -0.27 -8.84 -0.02
CA ILE A 97 -0.33 -10.10 0.74
C ILE A 97 -1.64 -10.21 1.57
N PRO A 98 -1.96 -9.28 2.50
CA PRO A 98 -3.19 -9.39 3.28
C PRO A 98 -4.45 -9.18 2.44
N ILE A 99 -4.39 -8.42 1.35
CA ILE A 99 -5.52 -8.24 0.42
C ILE A 99 -5.83 -9.56 -0.31
N ALA A 100 -4.82 -10.23 -0.85
CA ALA A 100 -4.98 -11.54 -1.48
C ALA A 100 -5.56 -12.57 -0.51
N ALA A 101 -5.07 -12.57 0.73
CA ALA A 101 -5.58 -13.40 1.81
C ALA A 101 -7.06 -13.12 2.12
N ALA A 102 -7.47 -11.85 2.21
CA ALA A 102 -8.85 -11.47 2.49
C ALA A 102 -9.79 -11.81 1.33
N LEU A 103 -9.33 -11.68 0.09
CA LEU A 103 -10.05 -12.10 -1.10
C LEU A 103 -10.17 -13.62 -1.21
N GLY A 104 -9.29 -14.39 -0.55
CA GLY A 104 -9.23 -15.84 -0.61
C GLY A 104 -8.71 -16.38 -1.95
N ILE A 105 -7.84 -15.61 -2.61
CA ILE A 105 -7.19 -16.03 -3.86
C ILE A 105 -5.86 -16.74 -3.58
N ASN A 106 -5.52 -17.72 -4.41
CA ASN A 106 -4.19 -18.32 -4.40
C ASN A 106 -3.22 -17.40 -5.16
N ALA A 107 -2.09 -17.06 -4.52
CA ALA A 107 -1.16 -16.11 -5.10
C ALA A 107 0.30 -16.49 -4.83
N THR A 108 1.14 -16.30 -5.84
CA THR A 108 2.59 -16.33 -5.72
C THR A 108 3.14 -14.90 -5.84
N PHE A 109 3.87 -14.48 -4.82
CA PHE A 109 4.55 -13.19 -4.81
C PHE A 109 6.03 -13.38 -5.12
N THR A 110 6.54 -12.57 -6.04
CA THR A 110 7.96 -12.53 -6.39
C THR A 110 8.48 -11.10 -6.28
N GLY A 111 9.80 -10.96 -6.27
CA GLY A 111 10.47 -9.68 -6.24
C GLY A 111 11.95 -9.83 -6.52
N ARG A 112 12.63 -8.71 -6.70
CA ARG A 112 14.05 -8.67 -7.05
C ARG A 112 14.84 -7.72 -6.16
N GLY A 113 16.14 -7.59 -6.44
CA GLY A 113 17.04 -6.77 -5.64
C GLY A 113 17.06 -7.25 -4.19
N ARG A 114 16.85 -6.33 -3.27
CA ARG A 114 16.85 -6.63 -1.83
C ARG A 114 15.46 -7.01 -1.27
N LEU A 115 14.41 -7.03 -2.11
CA LEU A 115 13.05 -7.31 -1.61
C LEU A 115 12.91 -8.71 -1.03
N PRO A 116 13.52 -9.78 -1.58
CA PRO A 116 13.45 -11.14 -1.02
C PRO A 116 14.03 -11.27 0.40
N GLU A 117 14.94 -10.36 0.79
CA GLU A 117 15.60 -10.36 2.10
C GLU A 117 14.84 -9.52 3.15
N ARG A 118 13.85 -8.71 2.73
CA ARG A 118 13.14 -7.79 3.63
C ARG A 118 12.14 -8.53 4.51
N PRO A 119 12.21 -8.38 5.85
CA PRO A 119 11.31 -9.07 6.77
C PRO A 119 9.83 -8.83 6.50
N LEU A 120 9.05 -9.89 6.63
CA LEU A 120 7.59 -9.89 6.58
C LEU A 120 6.96 -10.24 7.94
N SER A 121 7.77 -10.66 8.92
CA SER A 121 7.32 -10.82 10.30
C SER A 121 7.05 -9.45 10.96
N PRO A 122 6.00 -9.29 11.79
CA PRO A 122 5.04 -10.31 12.24
C PRO A 122 3.78 -10.45 11.33
N LEU A 123 3.76 -9.85 10.13
CA LEU A 123 2.58 -9.90 9.26
C LEU A 123 2.23 -11.34 8.86
N VAL A 124 3.22 -12.13 8.48
CA VAL A 124 3.02 -13.52 8.03
C VAL A 124 2.40 -14.34 9.15
N GLU A 125 2.94 -14.26 10.35
CA GLU A 125 2.48 -14.99 11.52
C GLU A 125 1.03 -14.63 11.90
N GLU A 126 0.68 -13.34 11.79
CA GLU A 126 -0.71 -12.88 12.02
C GLU A 126 -1.67 -13.44 10.96
N LEU A 127 -1.27 -13.49 9.69
CA LEU A 127 -2.11 -14.06 8.65
C LEU A 127 -2.29 -15.57 8.81
N GLU A 128 -1.22 -16.29 9.18
CA GLU A 128 -1.27 -17.73 9.45
C GLU A 128 -2.15 -18.06 10.66
N ALA A 129 -2.09 -17.27 11.72
CA ALA A 129 -2.97 -17.40 12.89
C ALA A 129 -4.45 -17.21 12.54
N HIS A 130 -4.75 -16.57 11.42
CA HIS A 130 -6.10 -16.31 10.91
C HIS A 130 -6.46 -17.13 9.66
N GLY A 131 -5.87 -18.33 9.50
CA GLY A 131 -6.32 -19.33 8.53
C GLY A 131 -5.65 -19.31 7.16
N VAL A 132 -4.67 -18.45 6.95
CA VAL A 132 -3.87 -18.40 5.72
C VAL A 132 -2.72 -19.41 5.81
N ARG A 133 -2.36 -20.04 4.71
CA ARG A 133 -1.15 -20.86 4.59
C ARG A 133 -0.13 -20.13 3.74
N ILE A 134 1.09 -19.98 4.27
CA ILE A 134 2.18 -19.30 3.59
C ILE A 134 3.37 -20.24 3.46
N LYS A 135 3.84 -20.43 2.22
CA LYS A 135 5.04 -21.22 1.91
C LYS A 135 6.09 -20.30 1.33
N ARG A 136 7.32 -20.40 1.81
CA ARG A 136 8.47 -19.62 1.37
C ARG A 136 9.77 -20.41 1.62
N PRO A 137 10.90 -20.04 0.99
CA PRO A 137 12.20 -20.62 1.31
C PRO A 137 12.60 -20.33 2.77
N ASP A 138 13.45 -21.18 3.34
CA ASP A 138 13.92 -21.01 4.73
C ASP A 138 14.82 -19.79 4.92
N ASP A 139 15.58 -19.43 3.89
CA ASP A 139 16.59 -18.37 3.89
C ASP A 139 16.15 -17.05 3.23
N ALA A 140 14.90 -16.99 2.73
CA ALA A 140 14.36 -15.81 2.07
C ALA A 140 12.86 -15.64 2.32
N TYR A 141 12.35 -14.42 2.10
CA TYR A 141 10.90 -14.17 2.19
C TYR A 141 10.18 -14.33 0.86
N LEU A 142 10.90 -14.39 -0.26
CA LEU A 142 10.36 -14.58 -1.61
C LEU A 142 11.14 -15.69 -2.35
N PRO A 143 10.47 -16.42 -3.29
CA PRO A 143 9.06 -16.34 -3.60
C PRO A 143 8.19 -16.78 -2.43
N LEU A 144 7.02 -16.11 -2.26
CA LEU A 144 6.04 -16.44 -1.23
C LEU A 144 4.77 -16.96 -1.91
N VAL A 145 4.35 -18.16 -1.54
CA VAL A 145 3.09 -18.74 -2.00
C VAL A 145 2.06 -18.63 -0.89
N LEU A 146 0.92 -18.03 -1.21
CA LEU A 146 -0.20 -17.81 -0.30
C LEU A 146 -1.40 -18.63 -0.76
N GLU A 147 -1.96 -19.42 0.16
CA GLU A 147 -3.15 -20.24 -0.03
C GLU A 147 -4.13 -20.06 1.13
N GLY A 148 -5.40 -20.24 0.87
CA GLY A 148 -6.45 -20.16 1.89
C GLY A 148 -7.06 -18.78 1.98
N LYS A 149 -7.89 -18.56 3.00
CA LYS A 149 -8.66 -17.34 3.16
C LYS A 149 -8.52 -16.79 4.57
N LEU A 150 -8.29 -15.50 4.67
CA LEU A 150 -8.20 -14.79 5.93
C LEU A 150 -9.56 -14.80 6.65
N THR A 151 -9.55 -15.19 7.92
CA THR A 151 -10.73 -15.16 8.79
C THR A 151 -10.78 -13.87 9.61
N PRO A 152 -11.98 -13.33 9.92
CA PRO A 152 -12.13 -12.19 10.83
C PRO A 152 -11.60 -12.50 12.23
N GLY A 153 -11.25 -11.46 12.98
CA GLY A 153 -10.78 -11.64 14.35
C GLY A 153 -9.98 -10.46 14.88
N ILE A 154 -9.13 -10.74 15.87
CA ILE A 154 -8.28 -9.75 16.51
C ILE A 154 -6.85 -9.92 16.00
N PHE A 155 -6.39 -8.93 15.23
CA PHE A 155 -5.03 -8.84 14.70
C PHE A 155 -4.16 -7.96 15.58
N LYS A 156 -2.89 -8.32 15.77
CA LYS A 156 -1.97 -7.55 16.62
C LYS A 156 -0.64 -7.31 15.93
N ILE A 157 -0.29 -6.05 15.72
CA ILE A 157 0.96 -5.63 15.08
C ILE A 157 1.71 -4.68 16.01
N ALA A 158 3.03 -4.87 16.15
CA ALA A 158 3.88 -3.92 16.85
C ALA A 158 4.06 -2.64 16.01
N GLY A 159 3.76 -1.48 16.62
CA GLY A 159 3.72 -0.20 15.91
C GLY A 159 5.08 0.35 15.49
N ASN A 160 6.18 -0.21 16.00
CA ASN A 160 7.55 0.17 15.69
C ASN A 160 8.20 -0.65 14.56
N ILE A 161 7.48 -1.62 13.97
CA ILE A 161 8.08 -2.48 12.93
C ILE A 161 7.81 -1.91 11.54
N SER A 162 6.54 -1.78 11.16
CA SER A 162 6.21 -1.25 9.84
C SER A 162 4.76 -0.78 9.72
N SER A 163 4.57 0.49 9.39
CA SER A 163 3.25 1.02 9.01
C SER A 163 2.67 0.38 7.73
N GLN A 164 3.51 -0.29 6.93
CA GLN A 164 3.06 -0.98 5.73
C GLN A 164 2.25 -2.24 6.06
N PHE A 165 2.56 -2.94 7.17
CA PHE A 165 1.77 -4.07 7.64
C PHE A 165 0.38 -3.63 8.08
N VAL A 166 0.34 -2.53 8.85
CA VAL A 166 -0.92 -1.89 9.28
C VAL A 166 -1.75 -1.46 8.07
N THR A 167 -1.11 -0.83 7.07
CA THR A 167 -1.78 -0.40 5.84
C THR A 167 -2.40 -1.57 5.08
N GLY A 168 -1.64 -2.65 4.87
CA GLY A 168 -2.14 -3.83 4.16
C GLY A 168 -3.33 -4.47 4.86
N LEU A 169 -3.28 -4.62 6.20
CA LEU A 169 -4.41 -5.12 6.98
C LEU A 169 -5.61 -4.17 6.93
N LEU A 170 -5.42 -2.86 7.06
CA LEU A 170 -6.52 -1.90 6.97
C LEU A 170 -7.24 -1.92 5.61
N PHE A 171 -6.55 -2.24 4.50
CA PHE A 171 -7.20 -2.48 3.21
C PHE A 171 -7.90 -3.84 3.13
N ALA A 172 -7.39 -4.85 3.81
CA ALA A 172 -7.89 -6.22 3.76
C ALA A 172 -9.14 -6.44 4.63
N LEU A 173 -9.13 -5.94 5.87
CA LEU A 173 -10.17 -6.21 6.87
C LEU A 173 -11.60 -5.81 6.44
N PRO A 174 -11.83 -4.71 5.70
CA PRO A 174 -13.17 -4.38 5.20
C PRO A 174 -13.77 -5.41 4.25
N LEU A 175 -12.92 -6.25 3.61
CA LEU A 175 -13.33 -7.29 2.66
C LEU A 175 -13.84 -8.56 3.37
N LEU A 176 -13.51 -8.77 4.64
CA LEU A 176 -13.95 -9.91 5.43
C LEU A 176 -15.45 -9.83 5.70
N GLN A 177 -16.07 -10.95 6.09
CA GLN A 177 -17.53 -10.98 6.27
C GLN A 177 -17.99 -10.37 7.59
N GLU A 178 -17.18 -10.47 8.64
CA GLU A 178 -17.50 -10.05 10.00
C GLU A 178 -16.54 -8.95 10.47
N GLU A 179 -16.85 -8.34 11.62
CA GLU A 179 -16.02 -7.34 12.24
C GLU A 179 -14.63 -7.90 12.62
N SER A 180 -13.63 -7.06 12.45
CA SER A 180 -12.27 -7.33 12.89
C SER A 180 -11.71 -6.17 13.67
N LYS A 181 -10.77 -6.48 14.58
CA LYS A 181 -10.04 -5.49 15.38
C LYS A 181 -8.56 -5.58 15.08
N LEU A 182 -7.95 -4.46 14.70
CA LEU A 182 -6.50 -4.36 14.54
C LEU A 182 -5.93 -3.56 15.70
N ILE A 183 -5.08 -4.19 16.51
CA ILE A 183 -4.41 -3.61 17.67
C ILE A 183 -2.96 -3.27 17.28
N ILE A 184 -2.59 -2.01 17.46
CA ILE A 184 -1.22 -1.54 17.27
C ILE A 184 -0.63 -1.25 18.64
N THR A 185 0.42 -2.01 19.01
CA THR A 185 1.10 -1.78 20.29
C THR A 185 2.13 -0.66 20.18
N PRO A 186 2.33 0.16 21.25
CA PRO A 186 3.29 1.24 21.25
C PRO A 186 4.76 0.74 21.22
N PRO A 187 5.71 1.63 20.77
CA PRO A 187 5.47 2.93 20.19
C PRO A 187 4.94 2.84 18.75
N VAL A 188 4.02 3.74 18.36
CA VAL A 188 3.53 3.81 16.98
C VAL A 188 4.42 4.74 16.17
N GLU A 189 5.32 4.16 15.43
CA GLU A 189 6.16 4.88 14.48
C GLU A 189 5.44 5.08 13.13
N SER A 190 5.89 6.08 12.37
CA SER A 190 5.35 6.34 11.02
C SER A 190 3.82 6.54 10.98
N ARG A 191 3.24 7.11 12.02
CA ARG A 191 1.80 7.42 12.14
C ARG A 191 1.23 8.15 10.90
N PRO A 192 1.92 9.13 10.28
CA PRO A 192 1.41 9.81 9.09
C PRO A 192 1.04 8.86 7.93
N TYR A 193 1.74 7.73 7.78
CA TYR A 193 1.39 6.73 6.75
C TYR A 193 0.12 5.94 7.08
N ILE A 194 -0.17 5.74 8.36
CA ILE A 194 -1.44 5.15 8.81
C ILE A 194 -2.58 6.14 8.53
N ASP A 195 -2.38 7.42 8.86
CA ASP A 195 -3.35 8.48 8.60
C ASP A 195 -3.64 8.65 7.10
N MET A 196 -2.62 8.56 6.25
CA MET A 196 -2.75 8.52 4.80
C MET A 196 -3.62 7.34 4.36
N THR A 197 -3.43 6.15 4.96
CA THR A 197 -4.27 4.97 4.68
C THR A 197 -5.72 5.20 5.08
N LEU A 198 -5.98 5.70 6.28
CA LEU A 198 -7.33 6.00 6.77
C LEU A 198 -8.02 7.05 5.90
N ASN A 199 -7.27 8.06 5.43
CA ASN A 199 -7.78 9.06 4.52
C ASN A 199 -8.18 8.47 3.16
N THR A 200 -7.33 7.61 2.59
CA THR A 200 -7.64 6.92 1.34
C THR A 200 -8.86 6.00 1.50
N LEU A 201 -8.93 5.20 2.56
CA LEU A 201 -10.08 4.35 2.87
C LEU A 201 -11.38 5.16 2.92
N ARG A 202 -11.35 6.33 3.59
CA ARG A 202 -12.51 7.23 3.64
C ARG A 202 -12.91 7.76 2.26
N LYS A 203 -11.94 8.14 1.40
CA LYS A 203 -12.18 8.56 0.01
C LYS A 203 -12.86 7.45 -0.81
N TYR A 204 -12.60 6.19 -0.49
CA TYR A 204 -13.22 5.01 -1.10
C TYR A 204 -14.47 4.50 -0.36
N GLY A 205 -15.01 5.28 0.58
CA GLY A 205 -16.26 4.97 1.29
C GLY A 205 -16.14 3.95 2.40
N ILE A 206 -14.93 3.55 2.78
CA ILE A 206 -14.67 2.60 3.87
C ILE A 206 -14.63 3.33 5.21
N LYS A 207 -15.29 2.74 6.21
CA LYS A 207 -15.36 3.25 7.58
C LYS A 207 -14.47 2.41 8.48
N VAL A 208 -13.61 3.08 9.20
CA VAL A 208 -12.75 2.50 10.25
C VAL A 208 -12.92 3.36 11.50
N GLN A 209 -13.23 2.71 12.63
CA GLN A 209 -13.31 3.41 13.92
C GLN A 209 -11.99 3.24 14.65
N GLU A 210 -11.35 4.35 15.01
CA GLU A 210 -10.14 4.36 15.82
C GLU A 210 -10.47 4.64 17.28
N THR A 211 -9.83 3.88 18.18
CA THR A 211 -9.90 4.08 19.64
C THR A 211 -8.52 3.93 20.26
N ARG A 212 -8.38 4.39 21.51
CA ARG A 212 -7.22 4.09 22.36
C ARG A 212 -7.63 3.21 23.52
N GLU A 213 -6.93 2.09 23.70
CA GLU A 213 -7.19 1.13 24.77
C GLU A 213 -5.88 0.69 25.41
N ASN A 214 -5.68 1.00 26.69
CA ASN A 214 -4.48 0.62 27.44
C ASN A 214 -3.17 0.94 26.67
N GLU A 215 -3.01 2.18 26.22
CA GLU A 215 -1.89 2.68 25.40
C GLU A 215 -1.84 2.18 23.94
N ASN A 216 -2.59 1.14 23.58
CA ASN A 216 -2.68 0.66 22.21
C ASN A 216 -3.57 1.57 21.35
N THR A 217 -3.21 1.70 20.08
CA THR A 217 -4.11 2.22 19.06
C THR A 217 -4.89 1.05 18.47
N CYS A 218 -6.21 1.12 18.52
CA CYS A 218 -7.11 0.06 18.05
C CYS A 218 -7.97 0.56 16.90
N PHE A 219 -8.07 -0.23 15.84
CA PHE A 219 -8.96 0.01 14.71
C PHE A 219 -10.03 -1.07 14.66
N TYR A 220 -11.29 -0.65 14.75
CA TYR A 220 -12.45 -1.51 14.55
C TYR A 220 -12.94 -1.37 13.11
N VAL A 221 -13.03 -2.48 12.41
CA VAL A 221 -13.37 -2.55 10.99
C VAL A 221 -14.53 -3.50 10.80
N THR A 222 -15.71 -2.95 10.52
CA THR A 222 -16.87 -3.76 10.13
C THR A 222 -16.57 -4.46 8.81
N GLY A 223 -16.88 -5.74 8.71
CA GLY A 223 -16.72 -6.53 7.49
C GLY A 223 -17.80 -6.25 6.44
N GLY A 224 -17.64 -6.84 5.25
CA GLY A 224 -18.59 -6.72 4.15
C GLY A 224 -18.71 -5.34 3.52
N GLN A 225 -17.78 -4.43 3.80
CA GLN A 225 -17.77 -3.10 3.21
C GLN A 225 -17.39 -3.15 1.73
N LYS A 226 -17.88 -2.19 0.96
CA LYS A 226 -17.64 -2.11 -0.49
C LYS A 226 -16.90 -0.83 -0.81
N TYR A 227 -15.76 -0.99 -1.47
CA TYR A 227 -15.00 0.14 -1.98
C TYR A 227 -15.76 0.82 -3.11
N THR A 228 -15.82 2.14 -3.06
CA THR A 228 -16.50 2.99 -4.06
C THR A 228 -15.51 4.01 -4.57
N SER A 229 -15.23 4.01 -5.87
CA SER A 229 -14.33 4.98 -6.48
C SER A 229 -14.86 6.41 -6.33
N PRO A 230 -13.99 7.38 -5.98
CA PRO A 230 -14.33 8.80 -6.05
C PRO A 230 -14.42 9.33 -7.50
N LYS A 231 -14.19 8.48 -8.51
CA LYS A 231 -14.11 8.73 -9.96
C LYS A 231 -12.89 9.53 -10.38
N HIS A 232 -12.61 10.67 -9.75
CA HIS A 232 -11.44 11.51 -9.99
C HIS A 232 -10.73 11.73 -8.67
N ILE A 233 -9.43 11.49 -8.68
CA ILE A 233 -8.57 11.65 -7.50
C ILE A 233 -7.17 12.05 -7.96
N GLU A 234 -6.50 12.84 -7.15
CA GLU A 234 -5.14 13.28 -7.37
C GLU A 234 -4.25 12.73 -6.26
N ALA A 235 -3.09 12.19 -6.62
CA ALA A 235 -2.06 11.87 -5.65
C ALA A 235 -1.44 13.16 -5.12
N GLU A 236 -1.36 13.29 -3.79
CA GLU A 236 -0.73 14.47 -3.18
C GLU A 236 0.74 14.60 -3.59
N GLY A 237 1.33 15.79 -3.39
CA GLY A 237 2.76 16.01 -3.59
C GLY A 237 3.60 15.18 -2.60
N ASP A 238 4.76 14.71 -3.04
CA ASP A 238 5.66 13.90 -2.23
C ASP A 238 6.49 14.78 -1.27
N TRP A 239 6.07 14.84 -0.02
CA TRP A 239 6.74 15.60 1.03
C TRP A 239 8.19 15.13 1.29
N SER A 240 8.47 13.84 1.10
CA SER A 240 9.82 13.30 1.28
C SER A 240 10.78 13.82 0.21
N ASN A 241 10.31 13.92 -1.03
CA ASN A 241 11.08 14.55 -2.10
C ASN A 241 11.12 16.08 -1.97
N ALA A 242 10.01 16.71 -1.60
CA ALA A 242 9.93 18.14 -1.40
C ALA A 242 10.88 18.66 -0.31
N ALA A 243 11.20 17.84 0.69
CA ALA A 243 12.13 18.19 1.77
C ALA A 243 13.50 18.66 1.25
N PHE A 244 14.02 18.05 0.18
CA PHE A 244 15.28 18.47 -0.42
C PHE A 244 15.19 19.91 -0.99
N TRP A 245 14.06 20.24 -1.59
CA TRP A 245 13.81 21.58 -2.15
C TRP A 245 13.59 22.62 -1.07
N PHE A 246 12.91 22.28 0.03
CA PHE A 246 12.78 23.16 1.19
C PHE A 246 14.15 23.48 1.81
N VAL A 247 15.03 22.47 1.95
CA VAL A 247 16.40 22.70 2.43
C VAL A 247 17.17 23.58 1.44
N ALA A 248 17.07 23.30 0.14
CA ALA A 248 17.73 24.09 -0.89
C ALA A 248 17.26 25.55 -0.87
N GLY A 249 15.94 25.79 -0.77
CA GLY A 249 15.37 27.14 -0.63
C GLY A 249 15.83 27.85 0.64
N ALA A 250 15.81 27.15 1.79
CA ALA A 250 16.28 27.72 3.06
C ALA A 250 17.78 28.10 3.06
N MET A 251 18.58 27.45 2.20
CA MET A 251 20.02 27.74 2.04
C MET A 251 20.30 28.78 0.94
N SER A 252 19.31 29.15 0.15
CA SER A 252 19.45 30.15 -0.91
C SER A 252 19.35 31.57 -0.34
N GLU A 253 20.15 32.50 -0.89
CA GLU A 253 20.09 33.94 -0.53
C GLU A 253 18.85 34.64 -1.12
N GLU A 254 18.23 34.03 -2.15
CA GLU A 254 17.08 34.57 -2.86
C GLU A 254 15.79 33.75 -2.63
N GLY A 255 15.83 32.79 -1.72
CA GLY A 255 14.82 31.99 -1.04
C GLY A 255 13.63 31.47 -1.81
#